data_32fede7bb03b3d1b5f646567143e4a0a
#
_entry.id   32fede7bb03b3d1b5f646567143e4a0a
#
_cell.length_a   1.000
_cell.length_b   1.000
_cell.length_c   1.000
_cell.angle_alpha   90.00
_cell.angle_beta   90.00
_cell.angle_gamma   90.00
#
_symmetry.space_group_name_H-M   'P 1'
#
loop_
_entity.id
_entity.type
_entity.pdbx_description
1 polymer ?
#
loop_
_entity_poly.entity_id
_entity_poly.type
_entity_poly.pdbx_seq_one_letter_code
_entity_poly.pdbx_strand_id
1 'polypeptide(L)'
;LASFSIFILFLRIFDKSWHGRTIATLSATGNKSVQAGFKPLISGFVKCQLNDMKAVKKVINNNNVSAVILETIQGEGGIRIAEDKFLKEVRKITSQKDILLIVDEVQTGMGRTGKWFSYQHANIKPDIVTCAKGLGNGVPIGACLGNKKASNLFTPGSHGSTFGGNPLVCSVSSKVIDVIEKNKLCKQSENIGNYLINEIKNKVQDLSVVKEVRGKGLMIGIEINIKNSNIVKDCLDKKLILNLTSENVIRLLPPLILKKSEANFIAKTLHQILQGYSNGK
;
A
#
# COMPACT_ATOMS: atom_id res chain seq x y z
N LEU A 1 21.24 2.41 40.74
CA LEU A 1 20.03 3.01 40.10
C LEU A 1 20.43 3.38 38.66
N ALA A 2 20.21 2.46 37.74
CA ALA A 2 20.35 2.71 36.32
C ALA A 2 19.23 3.66 35.88
N SER A 3 19.58 4.89 35.50
CA SER A 3 18.65 5.82 34.89
C SER A 3 18.22 5.23 33.55
N PHE A 4 17.01 4.68 33.49
CA PHE A 4 16.35 4.40 32.22
C PHE A 4 16.03 5.76 31.58
N SER A 5 16.96 6.25 30.75
CA SER A 5 16.63 7.31 29.80
C SER A 5 15.59 6.71 28.84
N ILE A 6 14.34 7.12 29.00
CA ILE A 6 13.28 6.83 28.03
C ILE A 6 13.66 7.61 26.77
N PHE A 7 14.46 6.98 25.89
CA PHE A 7 14.66 7.51 24.53
C PHE A 7 13.32 7.40 23.82
N ILE A 8 12.68 8.54 23.59
CA ILE A 8 11.54 8.59 22.67
C ILE A 8 12.09 8.30 21.29
N LEU A 9 11.93 7.06 20.86
CA LEU A 9 12.34 6.58 19.55
C LEU A 9 11.33 7.09 18.54
N PHE A 10 11.77 7.88 17.56
CA PHE A 10 10.90 8.42 16.53
C PHE A 10 10.77 7.46 15.37
N LEU A 11 9.54 7.10 15.02
CA LEU A 11 9.19 6.37 13.80
C LEU A 11 8.77 7.34 12.71
N ARG A 12 9.39 7.22 11.54
CA ARG A 12 9.06 8.03 10.38
C ARG A 12 7.89 7.44 9.62
N ILE A 13 6.89 8.24 9.34
CA ILE A 13 5.70 7.88 8.55
C ILE A 13 5.44 8.90 7.44
N PHE A 14 4.51 8.61 6.54
CA PHE A 14 4.17 9.49 5.44
C PHE A 14 2.71 9.94 5.50
N ASP A 15 2.45 11.18 5.10
CA ASP A 15 1.09 11.71 4.99
C ASP A 15 0.27 10.83 4.05
N LYS A 16 -1.01 10.65 4.37
CA LYS A 16 -1.96 9.77 3.66
C LYS A 16 -1.62 8.28 3.71
N SER A 17 -0.61 7.86 4.51
CA SER A 17 -0.32 6.44 4.72
C SER A 17 -1.41 5.75 5.54
N TRP A 18 -1.48 4.42 5.37
CA TRP A 18 -2.39 3.58 6.12
C TRP A 18 -1.67 2.32 6.63
N HIS A 19 -1.50 2.23 7.96
CA HIS A 19 -0.76 1.11 8.56
C HIS A 19 -1.60 0.24 9.50
N GLY A 20 -2.88 0.55 9.69
CA GLY A 20 -3.81 -0.27 10.48
C GLY A 20 -4.70 0.50 11.43
N ARG A 21 -5.44 -0.26 12.26
CA ARG A 21 -6.49 0.25 13.18
C ARG A 21 -6.18 0.00 14.66
N THR A 22 -5.15 -0.78 15.01
CA THR A 22 -4.69 -0.87 16.41
C THR A 22 -4.06 0.45 16.83
N ILE A 23 -4.05 0.78 18.12
CA ILE A 23 -3.65 2.13 18.58
C ILE A 23 -2.25 2.54 18.08
N ALA A 24 -1.28 1.63 18.04
CA ALA A 24 0.05 1.91 17.54
C ALA A 24 0.06 2.15 16.02
N THR A 25 -0.55 1.25 15.23
CA THR A 25 -0.61 1.39 13.77
C THR A 25 -1.52 2.56 13.34
N LEU A 26 -2.57 2.85 14.12
CA LEU A 26 -3.42 4.02 13.92
C LEU A 26 -2.63 5.32 14.15
N SER A 27 -1.76 5.35 15.17
CA SER A 27 -0.87 6.48 15.42
C SER A 27 0.15 6.67 14.28
N ALA A 28 0.61 5.57 13.67
CA ALA A 28 1.47 5.56 12.50
C ALA A 28 0.74 5.91 11.19
N THR A 29 -0.61 5.87 11.16
CA THR A 29 -1.40 6.17 9.95
C THR A 29 -1.40 7.68 9.67
N GLY A 30 -1.13 8.07 8.42
CA GLY A 30 -1.03 9.48 8.00
C GLY A 30 -2.38 10.18 7.78
N ASN A 31 -3.50 9.48 7.91
CA ASN A 31 -4.85 10.00 7.69
C ASN A 31 -5.51 10.46 9.00
N LYS A 32 -5.76 11.76 9.14
CA LYS A 32 -6.34 12.36 10.36
C LYS A 32 -7.80 11.95 10.59
N SER A 33 -8.58 11.72 9.54
CA SER A 33 -10.01 11.40 9.67
C SER A 33 -10.23 10.07 10.40
N VAL A 34 -9.37 9.07 10.14
CA VAL A 34 -9.47 7.76 10.79
C VAL A 34 -8.94 7.75 12.23
N GLN A 35 -8.21 8.79 12.63
CA GLN A 35 -7.71 8.98 13.99
C GLN A 35 -8.71 9.71 14.89
N ALA A 36 -9.77 10.29 14.30
CA ALA A 36 -10.80 11.02 15.04
C ALA A 36 -11.50 10.06 16.03
N GLY A 37 -11.67 10.52 17.27
CA GLY A 37 -12.29 9.74 18.36
C GLY A 37 -11.37 8.74 19.08
N PHE A 38 -10.10 8.59 18.67
CA PHE A 38 -9.14 7.64 19.26
C PHE A 38 -7.99 8.30 20.03
N LYS A 39 -8.13 9.56 20.38
CA LYS A 39 -7.12 10.27 21.19
C LYS A 39 -7.16 9.84 22.66
N PRO A 40 -6.02 9.84 23.40
CA PRO A 40 -4.69 10.24 22.93
C PRO A 40 -4.01 9.17 22.06
N LEU A 41 -3.34 9.59 20.99
CA LEU A 41 -2.52 8.72 20.16
C LEU A 41 -1.14 8.52 20.78
N ILE A 42 -0.45 7.43 20.40
CA ILE A 42 0.93 7.17 20.83
C ILE A 42 1.85 8.23 20.21
N SER A 43 2.72 8.83 21.02
CA SER A 43 3.75 9.76 20.57
C SER A 43 4.91 9.06 19.84
N GLY A 44 5.80 9.83 19.21
CA GLY A 44 6.97 9.30 18.54
C GLY A 44 6.80 9.07 17.02
N PHE A 45 5.67 9.46 16.44
CA PHE A 45 5.46 9.40 14.99
C PHE A 45 5.64 10.78 14.35
N VAL A 46 6.59 10.89 13.42
CA VAL A 46 6.87 12.15 12.70
C VAL A 46 6.55 11.99 11.22
N LYS A 47 5.70 12.87 10.67
CA LYS A 47 5.14 12.79 9.31
C LYS A 47 5.98 13.54 8.27
N CYS A 48 6.06 13.00 7.06
CA CYS A 48 6.61 13.64 5.86
C CYS A 48 5.67 13.44 4.67
N GLN A 49 5.89 14.24 3.64
CA GLN A 49 5.28 13.98 2.36
C GLN A 49 6.01 12.86 1.62
N LEU A 50 5.25 12.01 0.93
CA LEU A 50 5.81 10.99 0.04
C LEU A 50 6.54 11.69 -1.11
N ASN A 51 7.68 11.13 -1.52
CA ASN A 51 8.57 11.66 -2.56
C ASN A 51 9.29 12.99 -2.19
N ASP A 52 9.16 13.49 -0.95
CA ASP A 52 9.92 14.64 -0.47
C ASP A 52 11.18 14.19 0.30
N MET A 53 12.27 13.98 -0.44
CA MET A 53 13.55 13.57 0.17
C MET A 53 14.19 14.66 1.03
N LYS A 54 13.90 15.96 0.75
CA LYS A 54 14.40 17.06 1.57
C LYS A 54 13.80 17.01 2.97
N ALA A 55 12.48 16.82 3.05
CA ALA A 55 11.79 16.65 4.33
C ALA A 55 12.28 15.40 5.09
N VAL A 56 12.50 14.28 4.40
CA VAL A 56 13.05 13.06 5.01
C VAL A 56 14.42 13.30 5.61
N LYS A 57 15.34 13.91 4.86
CA LYS A 57 16.71 14.23 5.34
C LYS A 57 16.69 15.17 6.53
N LYS A 58 15.90 16.24 6.47
CA LYS A 58 15.77 17.22 7.56
C LYS A 58 15.40 16.55 8.90
N VAL A 59 14.46 15.61 8.85
CA VAL A 59 13.99 14.99 10.10
C VAL A 59 14.92 13.89 10.58
N ILE A 60 15.49 13.09 9.70
CA ILE A 60 16.51 12.09 10.07
C ILE A 60 17.72 12.75 10.73
N ASN A 61 18.09 13.97 10.31
CA ASN A 61 19.21 14.68 10.89
C ASN A 61 18.88 15.37 12.21
N ASN A 62 17.64 15.75 12.45
CA ASN A 62 17.23 16.56 13.61
C ASN A 62 16.59 15.74 14.75
N ASN A 63 16.37 14.44 14.56
CA ASN A 63 15.68 13.59 15.53
C ASN A 63 16.38 12.23 15.67
N ASN A 64 16.25 11.61 16.84
CA ASN A 64 16.66 10.22 17.05
C ASN A 64 15.64 9.26 16.37
N VAL A 65 15.75 9.10 15.05
CA VAL A 65 14.87 8.23 14.25
C VAL A 65 15.38 6.81 14.33
N SER A 66 14.55 5.87 14.77
CA SER A 66 14.87 4.44 14.85
C SER A 66 14.47 3.67 13.61
N ALA A 67 13.36 4.08 12.99
CA ALA A 67 12.88 3.44 11.79
C ALA A 67 12.14 4.41 10.87
N VAL A 68 12.06 4.03 9.60
CA VAL A 68 11.20 4.63 8.58
C VAL A 68 10.22 3.55 8.14
N ILE A 69 8.91 3.82 8.21
CA ILE A 69 7.87 2.94 7.66
C ILE A 69 7.19 3.61 6.49
N LEU A 70 6.98 2.88 5.41
CA LEU A 70 6.30 3.37 4.22
C LEU A 70 5.57 2.26 3.46
N GLU A 71 4.53 2.67 2.74
CA GLU A 71 3.96 1.91 1.63
C GLU A 71 4.66 2.34 0.33
N THR A 72 5.05 1.42 -0.53
CA THR A 72 5.60 1.75 -1.87
C THR A 72 4.53 2.33 -2.78
N ILE A 73 3.27 1.99 -2.53
CA ILE A 73 2.07 2.62 -3.10
C ILE A 73 1.07 2.80 -1.97
N GLN A 74 0.71 4.03 -1.67
CA GLN A 74 -0.28 4.35 -0.64
C GLN A 74 -1.69 3.99 -1.13
N GLY A 75 -2.19 2.84 -0.71
CA GLY A 75 -3.46 2.30 -1.18
C GLY A 75 -4.66 3.16 -0.79
N GLU A 76 -4.81 3.48 0.49
CA GLU A 76 -5.87 4.34 1.02
C GLU A 76 -5.59 5.83 0.73
N GLY A 77 -4.33 6.18 0.50
CA GLY A 77 -3.89 7.53 0.16
C GLY A 77 -4.17 7.96 -1.29
N GLY A 78 -4.88 7.15 -2.09
CA GLY A 78 -5.25 7.46 -3.47
C GLY A 78 -4.30 6.88 -4.52
N ILE A 79 -3.78 5.69 -4.29
CA ILE A 79 -2.83 4.99 -5.18
C ILE A 79 -1.62 5.90 -5.51
N ARG A 80 -1.05 6.50 -4.48
CA ARG A 80 0.13 7.37 -4.63
C ARG A 80 1.39 6.54 -4.65
N ILE A 81 2.10 6.59 -5.76
CA ILE A 81 3.29 5.77 -6.00
C ILE A 81 4.53 6.47 -5.44
N ALA A 82 5.31 5.75 -4.63
CA ALA A 82 6.66 6.17 -4.27
C ALA A 82 7.58 5.99 -5.47
N GLU A 83 8.29 7.04 -5.85
CA GLU A 83 9.25 7.00 -6.95
C GLU A 83 10.42 6.06 -6.62
N ASP A 84 10.87 5.28 -7.58
CA ASP A 84 11.99 4.35 -7.38
C ASP A 84 13.27 5.07 -6.92
N LYS A 85 13.52 6.29 -7.42
CA LYS A 85 14.62 7.15 -6.97
C LYS A 85 14.48 7.51 -5.49
N PHE A 86 13.28 7.91 -5.06
CA PHE A 86 12.99 8.23 -3.68
C PHE A 86 13.22 7.01 -2.77
N LEU A 87 12.70 5.84 -3.13
CA LEU A 87 12.88 4.60 -2.38
C LEU A 87 14.36 4.22 -2.23
N LYS A 88 15.16 4.36 -3.30
CA LYS A 88 16.61 4.11 -3.27
C LYS A 88 17.33 5.09 -2.34
N GLU A 89 16.97 6.38 -2.38
CA GLU A 89 17.59 7.37 -1.49
C GLU A 89 17.18 7.15 -0.02
N VAL A 90 15.92 6.80 0.25
CA VAL A 90 15.47 6.43 1.61
C VAL A 90 16.27 5.21 2.10
N ARG A 91 16.40 4.15 1.30
CA ARG A 91 17.21 2.97 1.68
C ARG A 91 18.67 3.35 1.94
N LYS A 92 19.26 4.20 1.11
CA LYS A 92 20.65 4.65 1.27
C LYS A 92 20.86 5.38 2.60
N ILE A 93 20.01 6.38 2.90
CA ILE A 93 20.17 7.16 4.15
C ILE A 93 19.88 6.33 5.40
N THR A 94 18.88 5.43 5.35
CA THR A 94 18.56 4.56 6.48
C THR A 94 19.71 3.57 6.76
N SER A 95 20.34 3.05 5.71
CA SER A 95 21.53 2.20 5.88
C SER A 95 22.73 2.97 6.46
N GLN A 96 22.96 4.20 6.00
CA GLN A 96 24.09 5.02 6.48
C GLN A 96 23.95 5.47 7.95
N LYS A 97 22.72 5.63 8.41
CA LYS A 97 22.38 6.12 9.77
C LYS A 97 21.97 5.00 10.73
N ASP A 98 22.12 3.76 10.33
CA ASP A 98 21.72 2.57 11.10
C ASP A 98 20.23 2.56 11.49
N ILE A 99 19.38 3.19 10.69
CA ILE A 99 17.93 3.27 10.83
C ILE A 99 17.27 2.09 10.15
N LEU A 100 16.24 1.47 10.74
CA LEU A 100 15.48 0.40 10.11
C LEU A 100 14.58 0.95 9.00
N LEU A 101 14.55 0.25 7.86
CA LEU A 101 13.56 0.48 6.82
C LEU A 101 12.48 -0.58 6.88
N ILE A 102 11.25 -0.17 7.18
CA ILE A 102 10.05 -1.01 7.22
C ILE A 102 9.23 -0.71 5.98
N VAL A 103 8.95 -1.73 5.16
CA VAL A 103 8.05 -1.59 4.02
C VAL A 103 6.76 -2.33 4.30
N ASP A 104 5.65 -1.58 4.27
CA ASP A 104 4.32 -2.13 4.43
C ASP A 104 3.80 -2.63 3.08
N GLU A 105 3.82 -3.94 2.91
CA GLU A 105 3.39 -4.66 1.71
C GLU A 105 2.00 -5.31 1.87
N VAL A 106 1.25 -4.87 2.89
CA VAL A 106 -0.09 -5.43 3.17
C VAL A 106 -1.05 -5.28 1.98
N GLN A 107 -0.95 -4.20 1.20
CA GLN A 107 -1.74 -4.02 -0.02
C GLN A 107 -0.96 -4.29 -1.31
N THR A 108 0.34 -4.05 -1.33
CA THR A 108 1.18 -4.05 -2.53
C THR A 108 1.86 -5.38 -2.80
N GLY A 109 2.00 -6.22 -1.77
CA GLY A 109 2.65 -7.53 -1.85
C GLY A 109 1.82 -8.63 -2.50
N MET A 110 2.32 -9.84 -2.42
CA MET A 110 1.66 -11.06 -2.90
C MET A 110 1.28 -11.00 -4.40
N GLY A 111 2.19 -10.46 -5.22
CA GLY A 111 2.01 -10.41 -6.68
C GLY A 111 1.19 -9.23 -7.20
N ARG A 112 0.58 -8.42 -6.33
CA ARG A 112 -0.35 -7.34 -6.69
C ARG A 112 0.21 -6.36 -7.72
N THR A 113 1.47 -5.97 -7.58
CA THR A 113 2.13 -4.98 -8.45
C THR A 113 2.96 -5.59 -9.58
N GLY A 114 2.94 -6.92 -9.75
CA GLY A 114 3.72 -7.61 -10.77
C GLY A 114 5.03 -8.24 -10.26
N LYS A 115 5.37 -8.02 -9.00
CA LYS A 115 6.46 -8.68 -8.26
C LYS A 115 5.88 -9.30 -6.99
N TRP A 116 6.60 -10.23 -6.36
CA TRP A 116 6.20 -10.78 -5.07
C TRP A 116 5.95 -9.66 -4.05
N PHE A 117 6.88 -8.71 -3.98
CA PHE A 117 6.78 -7.51 -3.17
C PHE A 117 7.10 -6.27 -4.02
N SER A 118 6.38 -5.19 -3.79
CA SER A 118 6.48 -3.98 -4.60
C SER A 118 7.84 -3.27 -4.48
N TYR A 119 8.52 -3.37 -3.32
CA TYR A 119 9.86 -2.80 -3.14
C TYR A 119 10.90 -3.37 -4.13
N GLN A 120 10.65 -4.56 -4.69
CA GLN A 120 11.52 -5.19 -5.68
C GLN A 120 11.60 -4.40 -7.01
N HIS A 121 10.61 -3.56 -7.31
CA HIS A 121 10.68 -2.68 -8.49
C HIS A 121 11.80 -1.65 -8.37
N ALA A 122 12.01 -1.10 -7.18
CA ALA A 122 13.10 -0.17 -6.90
C ALA A 122 14.45 -0.86 -6.65
N ASN A 123 14.50 -2.19 -6.67
CA ASN A 123 15.69 -3.00 -6.36
C ASN A 123 16.33 -2.62 -5.01
N ILE A 124 15.52 -2.42 -3.98
CA ILE A 124 15.94 -2.19 -2.59
C ILE A 124 15.70 -3.43 -1.75
N LYS A 125 16.36 -3.53 -0.59
CA LYS A 125 16.13 -4.56 0.42
C LYS A 125 15.78 -3.88 1.75
N PRO A 126 14.50 -3.89 2.18
CA PRO A 126 14.12 -3.37 3.49
C PRO A 126 14.66 -4.27 4.62
N ASP A 127 14.63 -3.75 5.84
CA ASP A 127 15.00 -4.54 7.04
C ASP A 127 13.79 -5.32 7.55
N ILE A 128 12.59 -4.76 7.39
CA ILE A 128 11.32 -5.39 7.79
C ILE A 128 10.31 -5.23 6.65
N VAL A 129 9.55 -6.30 6.41
CA VAL A 129 8.40 -6.31 5.48
C VAL A 129 7.18 -6.81 6.23
N THR A 130 6.07 -6.09 6.17
CA THR A 130 4.78 -6.55 6.68
C THR A 130 3.88 -6.98 5.52
N CYS A 131 3.23 -8.12 5.64
CA CYS A 131 2.26 -8.60 4.65
C CYS A 131 1.04 -9.24 5.33
N ALA A 132 -0.09 -9.17 4.64
CA ALA A 132 -1.37 -9.72 5.07
C ALA A 132 -2.29 -9.84 3.83
N LYS A 133 -3.58 -9.66 3.98
CA LYS A 133 -4.59 -9.63 2.90
C LYS A 133 -4.40 -10.74 1.86
N GLY A 134 -3.72 -10.44 0.76
CA GLY A 134 -3.42 -11.41 -0.30
C GLY A 134 -2.69 -12.66 0.17
N LEU A 135 -1.93 -12.58 1.28
CA LEU A 135 -1.26 -13.73 1.88
C LEU A 135 -2.24 -14.82 2.31
N GLY A 136 -3.39 -14.43 2.88
CA GLY A 136 -4.42 -15.37 3.32
C GLY A 136 -5.56 -15.58 2.31
N ASN A 137 -5.65 -14.74 1.27
CA ASN A 137 -6.70 -14.77 0.25
C ASN A 137 -8.12 -14.90 0.83
N GLY A 138 -8.42 -14.16 1.90
CA GLY A 138 -9.71 -14.17 2.62
C GLY A 138 -9.64 -14.73 4.03
N VAL A 139 -8.64 -15.54 4.34
CA VAL A 139 -8.40 -16.00 5.73
C VAL A 139 -7.56 -14.97 6.49
N PRO A 140 -7.90 -14.63 7.74
CA PRO A 140 -7.18 -13.62 8.50
C PRO A 140 -5.80 -14.12 8.93
N ILE A 141 -4.77 -13.56 8.34
CA ILE A 141 -3.36 -13.78 8.66
C ILE A 141 -2.54 -12.53 8.35
N GLY A 142 -1.50 -12.29 9.13
CA GLY A 142 -0.44 -11.34 8.86
C GLY A 142 0.91 -11.95 9.14
N ALA A 143 1.93 -11.48 8.44
CA ALA A 143 3.32 -11.86 8.66
C ALA A 143 4.21 -10.62 8.71
N CYS A 144 5.20 -10.67 9.58
CA CYS A 144 6.27 -9.68 9.70
C CYS A 144 7.60 -10.40 9.44
N LEU A 145 8.24 -10.05 8.34
CA LEU A 145 9.53 -10.66 7.93
C LEU A 145 10.65 -9.68 8.27
N GLY A 146 11.58 -10.11 9.10
CA GLY A 146 12.76 -9.32 9.47
C GLY A 146 14.03 -9.91 8.86
N ASN A 147 14.98 -9.05 8.46
CA ASN A 147 16.34 -9.49 8.20
C ASN A 147 17.07 -9.81 9.51
N LYS A 148 18.33 -10.27 9.45
CA LYS A 148 19.11 -10.63 10.64
C LYS A 148 19.20 -9.49 11.67
N LYS A 149 19.31 -8.22 11.22
CA LYS A 149 19.36 -7.06 12.10
C LYS A 149 18.05 -6.89 12.89
N ALA A 150 16.91 -6.99 12.19
CA ALA A 150 15.58 -6.81 12.79
C ALA A 150 15.15 -8.02 13.64
N SER A 151 15.47 -9.26 13.22
CA SER A 151 15.10 -10.46 13.95
C SER A 151 15.76 -10.56 15.33
N ASN A 152 16.97 -10.01 15.49
CA ASN A 152 17.68 -9.99 16.77
C ASN A 152 17.02 -9.09 17.84
N LEU A 153 16.07 -8.23 17.44
CA LEU A 153 15.29 -7.40 18.38
C LEU A 153 14.21 -8.19 19.11
N PHE A 154 13.85 -9.36 18.60
CA PHE A 154 12.84 -10.23 19.21
C PHE A 154 13.51 -11.35 19.97
N THR A 155 13.20 -11.44 21.25
CA THR A 155 13.66 -12.51 22.15
C THR A 155 12.47 -13.33 22.61
N PRO A 156 12.65 -14.58 23.08
CA PRO A 156 11.58 -15.35 23.67
C PRO A 156 10.80 -14.56 24.72
N GLY A 157 9.48 -14.53 24.61
CA GLY A 157 8.59 -13.78 25.51
C GLY A 157 8.40 -12.30 25.20
N SER A 158 9.14 -11.72 24.23
CA SER A 158 8.99 -10.29 23.87
C SER A 158 7.73 -9.98 23.05
N HIS A 159 7.14 -10.98 22.39
CA HIS A 159 5.92 -10.88 21.61
C HIS A 159 5.14 -12.19 21.63
N GLY A 160 3.81 -12.10 21.49
CA GLY A 160 2.94 -13.26 21.42
C GLY A 160 1.61 -12.94 20.75
N SER A 161 0.97 -13.98 20.21
CA SER A 161 -0.38 -13.93 19.65
C SER A 161 -1.04 -15.28 19.84
N THR A 162 -2.23 -15.32 20.43
CA THR A 162 -2.94 -16.57 20.72
C THR A 162 -3.24 -17.38 19.47
N PHE A 163 -3.69 -16.73 18.41
CA PHE A 163 -4.04 -17.37 17.14
C PHE A 163 -3.00 -17.19 16.03
N GLY A 164 -1.92 -16.46 16.29
CA GLY A 164 -0.87 -16.25 15.32
C GLY A 164 -0.15 -17.55 14.95
N GLY A 165 0.02 -17.79 13.65
CA GLY A 165 0.73 -18.97 13.16
C GLY A 165 0.00 -20.30 13.37
N ASN A 166 -1.34 -20.30 13.58
CA ASN A 166 -2.07 -21.55 13.72
C ASN A 166 -2.03 -22.39 12.41
N PRO A 167 -2.13 -23.74 12.52
CA PRO A 167 -1.95 -24.63 11.37
C PRO A 167 -2.90 -24.35 10.20
N LEU A 168 -4.15 -23.98 10.47
CA LEU A 168 -5.14 -23.71 9.42
C LEU A 168 -4.71 -22.54 8.53
N VAL A 169 -4.46 -21.37 9.14
CA VAL A 169 -4.13 -20.17 8.36
C VAL A 169 -2.75 -20.27 7.68
N CYS A 170 -1.79 -20.95 8.31
CA CYS A 170 -0.48 -21.21 7.72
C CYS A 170 -0.59 -22.15 6.51
N SER A 171 -1.40 -23.20 6.60
CA SER A 171 -1.66 -24.13 5.48
C SER A 171 -2.31 -23.41 4.29
N VAL A 172 -3.32 -22.56 4.55
CA VAL A 172 -3.95 -21.75 3.52
C VAL A 172 -2.94 -20.80 2.87
N SER A 173 -2.13 -20.11 3.66
CA SER A 173 -1.14 -19.16 3.12
C SER A 173 -0.05 -19.84 2.30
N SER A 174 0.43 -21.01 2.74
CA SER A 174 1.35 -21.84 1.94
C SER A 174 0.72 -22.18 0.58
N LYS A 175 -0.56 -22.59 0.59
CA LYS A 175 -1.28 -22.90 -0.64
C LYS A 175 -1.46 -21.68 -1.55
N VAL A 176 -1.70 -20.51 -0.98
CA VAL A 176 -1.78 -19.24 -1.76
C VAL A 176 -0.45 -18.96 -2.46
N ILE A 177 0.67 -19.10 -1.75
CA ILE A 177 2.03 -18.93 -2.30
C ILE A 177 2.24 -19.91 -3.45
N ASP A 178 1.96 -21.19 -3.27
CA ASP A 178 2.07 -22.23 -4.31
C ASP A 178 1.27 -21.86 -5.56
N VAL A 179 0.03 -21.39 -5.40
CA VAL A 179 -0.84 -21.02 -6.50
C VAL A 179 -0.29 -19.81 -7.26
N ILE A 180 0.20 -18.79 -6.56
CA ILE A 180 0.80 -17.60 -7.17
C ILE A 180 2.05 -18.01 -7.98
N GLU A 181 2.90 -18.85 -7.42
CA GLU A 181 4.15 -19.29 -8.04
C GLU A 181 3.87 -20.20 -9.24
N LYS A 182 3.14 -21.29 -9.04
CA LYS A 182 2.81 -22.28 -10.06
C LYS A 182 2.14 -21.67 -11.31
N ASN A 183 1.22 -20.72 -11.08
CA ASN A 183 0.50 -20.05 -12.17
C ASN A 183 1.18 -18.76 -12.64
N LYS A 184 2.38 -18.44 -12.15
CA LYS A 184 3.16 -17.23 -12.54
C LYS A 184 2.34 -15.94 -12.40
N LEU A 185 1.51 -15.84 -11.34
CA LEU A 185 0.52 -14.77 -11.21
C LEU A 185 1.17 -13.38 -11.03
N CYS A 186 2.41 -13.29 -10.54
CA CYS A 186 3.16 -12.03 -10.56
C CYS A 186 3.32 -11.51 -11.99
N LYS A 187 3.78 -12.37 -12.93
CA LYS A 187 3.95 -11.96 -14.33
C LYS A 187 2.63 -11.68 -15.01
N GLN A 188 1.60 -12.45 -14.71
CA GLN A 188 0.24 -12.18 -15.19
C GLN A 188 -0.26 -10.82 -14.69
N SER A 189 -0.11 -10.52 -13.41
CA SER A 189 -0.48 -9.22 -12.82
C SER A 189 0.23 -8.05 -13.49
N GLU A 190 1.51 -8.19 -13.81
CA GLU A 190 2.27 -7.20 -14.57
C GLU A 190 1.67 -6.99 -15.97
N ASN A 191 1.51 -8.07 -16.71
CA ASN A 191 1.07 -8.03 -18.13
C ASN A 191 -0.36 -7.49 -18.23
N ILE A 192 -1.30 -8.10 -17.50
CA ILE A 192 -2.71 -7.70 -17.57
C ILE A 192 -2.96 -6.33 -16.92
N GLY A 193 -2.18 -5.97 -15.88
CA GLY A 193 -2.23 -4.66 -15.26
C GLY A 193 -1.79 -3.55 -16.20
N ASN A 194 -0.67 -3.74 -16.90
CA ASN A 194 -0.20 -2.79 -17.93
C ASN A 194 -1.22 -2.67 -19.07
N TYR A 195 -1.78 -3.79 -19.51
CA TYR A 195 -2.84 -3.79 -20.50
C TYR A 195 -4.05 -2.99 -20.06
N LEU A 196 -4.57 -3.26 -18.84
CA LEU A 196 -5.74 -2.57 -18.28
C LEU A 196 -5.48 -1.06 -18.09
N ILE A 197 -4.32 -0.67 -17.59
CA ILE A 197 -3.93 0.74 -17.43
C ILE A 197 -3.95 1.45 -18.80
N ASN A 198 -3.39 0.84 -19.83
CA ASN A 198 -3.35 1.42 -21.17
C ASN A 198 -4.75 1.50 -21.79
N GLU A 199 -5.58 0.45 -21.67
CA GLU A 199 -6.97 0.47 -22.13
C GLU A 199 -7.81 1.56 -21.45
N ILE A 200 -7.63 1.74 -20.13
CA ILE A 200 -8.29 2.83 -19.40
C ILE A 200 -7.79 4.17 -19.92
N LYS A 201 -6.47 4.40 -19.94
CA LYS A 201 -5.89 5.67 -20.42
C LYS A 201 -6.42 6.04 -21.79
N ASN A 202 -6.34 5.12 -22.75
CA ASN A 202 -6.78 5.36 -24.13
C ASN A 202 -8.27 5.75 -24.24
N LYS A 203 -9.10 5.32 -23.29
CA LYS A 203 -10.54 5.60 -23.33
C LYS A 203 -10.96 6.82 -22.53
N VAL A 204 -10.21 7.20 -21.49
CA VAL A 204 -10.68 8.22 -20.53
C VAL A 204 -9.77 9.44 -20.42
N GLN A 205 -8.59 9.45 -21.04
CA GLN A 205 -7.61 10.55 -20.88
C GLN A 205 -8.15 11.91 -21.37
N ASP A 206 -9.03 11.92 -22.37
CA ASP A 206 -9.58 13.13 -22.97
C ASP A 206 -10.88 13.60 -22.27
N LEU A 207 -11.34 12.87 -21.26
CA LEU A 207 -12.52 13.22 -20.49
C LEU A 207 -12.18 14.29 -19.44
N SER A 208 -12.87 15.43 -19.47
CA SER A 208 -12.64 16.58 -18.57
C SER A 208 -12.72 16.23 -17.08
N VAL A 209 -13.47 15.20 -16.75
CA VAL A 209 -13.63 14.68 -15.37
C VAL A 209 -12.40 13.91 -14.89
N VAL A 210 -11.54 13.41 -15.76
CA VAL A 210 -10.37 12.59 -15.42
C VAL A 210 -9.12 13.46 -15.36
N LYS A 211 -8.46 13.42 -14.20
CA LYS A 211 -7.21 14.15 -13.99
C LYS A 211 -5.98 13.30 -14.30
N GLU A 212 -5.98 12.06 -13.83
CA GLU A 212 -4.83 11.15 -13.96
C GLU A 212 -5.24 9.69 -13.85
N VAL A 213 -4.58 8.83 -14.62
CA VAL A 213 -4.62 7.38 -14.45
C VAL A 213 -3.23 6.89 -14.10
N ARG A 214 -3.07 6.29 -12.93
CA ARG A 214 -1.80 5.79 -12.40
C ARG A 214 -1.95 4.39 -11.80
N GLY A 215 -0.86 3.67 -11.66
CA GLY A 215 -0.87 2.33 -11.06
C GLY A 215 0.38 1.54 -11.37
N LYS A 216 0.46 0.35 -10.76
CA LYS A 216 1.52 -0.64 -11.03
C LYS A 216 0.91 -2.04 -10.89
N GLY A 217 1.03 -2.86 -11.93
CA GLY A 217 0.33 -4.14 -11.98
C GLY A 217 -1.19 -3.96 -11.83
N LEU A 218 -1.81 -4.75 -10.98
CA LEU A 218 -3.26 -4.70 -10.70
C LEU A 218 -3.62 -3.83 -9.49
N MET A 219 -2.86 -2.78 -9.23
CA MET A 219 -3.17 -1.73 -8.25
C MET A 219 -3.27 -0.41 -8.99
N ILE A 220 -4.50 0.03 -9.34
CA ILE A 220 -4.75 1.12 -10.27
C ILE A 220 -5.64 2.18 -9.61
N GLY A 221 -5.32 3.45 -9.86
CA GLY A 221 -6.08 4.61 -9.43
C GLY A 221 -6.42 5.52 -10.62
N ILE A 222 -7.66 5.99 -10.64
CA ILE A 222 -8.12 7.02 -11.59
C ILE A 222 -8.55 8.22 -10.74
N GLU A 223 -7.77 9.28 -10.78
CA GLU A 223 -8.10 10.53 -10.08
C GLU A 223 -9.07 11.35 -10.92
N ILE A 224 -10.18 11.76 -10.31
CA ILE A 224 -11.25 12.51 -10.95
C ILE A 224 -11.46 13.88 -10.31
N ASN A 225 -11.99 14.84 -11.07
CA ASN A 225 -12.25 16.20 -10.62
C ASN A 225 -13.60 16.37 -9.91
N ILE A 226 -14.30 15.27 -9.63
CA ILE A 226 -15.62 15.26 -8.98
C ILE A 226 -15.48 14.75 -7.55
N LYS A 227 -16.08 15.47 -6.60
CA LYS A 227 -16.24 15.03 -5.21
C LYS A 227 -17.66 14.55 -4.98
N ASN A 228 -17.85 13.64 -4.01
CA ASN A 228 -19.16 13.14 -3.58
C ASN A 228 -20.05 12.64 -4.73
N SER A 229 -19.46 11.97 -5.71
CA SER A 229 -20.16 11.44 -6.86
C SER A 229 -20.85 10.11 -6.56
N ASN A 230 -21.92 9.82 -7.31
CA ASN A 230 -22.60 8.53 -7.29
C ASN A 230 -21.83 7.44 -8.08
N ILE A 231 -20.58 7.68 -8.47
CA ILE A 231 -19.77 6.81 -9.34
C ILE A 231 -19.74 5.36 -8.83
N VAL A 232 -19.60 5.15 -7.51
CA VAL A 232 -19.59 3.79 -6.92
C VAL A 232 -20.92 3.08 -7.19
N LYS A 233 -22.04 3.78 -7.01
CA LYS A 233 -23.39 3.27 -7.28
C LYS A 233 -23.58 3.02 -8.78
N ASP A 234 -23.22 3.98 -9.61
CA ASP A 234 -23.34 3.85 -11.08
C ASP A 234 -22.51 2.67 -11.62
N CYS A 235 -21.32 2.42 -11.05
CA CYS A 235 -20.53 1.24 -11.38
C CYS A 235 -21.18 -0.05 -10.90
N LEU A 236 -21.75 -0.07 -9.69
CA LEU A 236 -22.45 -1.23 -9.14
C LEU A 236 -23.66 -1.59 -10.00
N ASP A 237 -24.47 -0.61 -10.44
CA ASP A 237 -25.60 -0.79 -11.34
C ASP A 237 -25.18 -1.40 -12.68
N LYS A 238 -23.94 -1.15 -13.11
CA LYS A 238 -23.28 -1.76 -14.28
C LYS A 238 -22.52 -3.05 -13.95
N LYS A 239 -22.73 -3.65 -12.76
CA LYS A 239 -22.09 -4.89 -12.28
C LYS A 239 -20.57 -4.79 -12.15
N LEU A 240 -20.04 -3.58 -11.92
CA LEU A 240 -18.64 -3.31 -11.63
C LEU A 240 -18.47 -2.85 -10.19
N ILE A 241 -17.89 -3.72 -9.34
CA ILE A 241 -17.59 -3.40 -7.95
C ILE A 241 -16.25 -2.68 -7.89
N LEU A 242 -16.25 -1.48 -7.34
CA LEU A 242 -15.07 -0.68 -7.06
C LEU A 242 -15.28 0.19 -5.82
N ASN A 243 -14.26 0.93 -5.41
CA ASN A 243 -14.42 1.93 -4.36
C ASN A 243 -13.69 3.24 -4.69
N LEU A 244 -14.10 4.31 -4.03
CA LEU A 244 -13.38 5.57 -3.99
C LEU A 244 -12.45 5.60 -2.77
N THR A 245 -11.25 6.12 -2.96
CA THR A 245 -10.30 6.42 -1.90
C THR A 245 -9.85 7.88 -2.02
N SER A 246 -9.40 8.49 -0.93
CA SER A 246 -8.99 9.92 -0.91
C SER A 246 -10.03 10.85 -1.54
N GLU A 247 -11.34 10.58 -1.34
CA GLU A 247 -12.50 11.34 -1.80
C GLU A 247 -12.76 11.33 -3.32
N ASN A 248 -11.72 11.27 -4.15
CA ASN A 248 -11.81 11.47 -5.61
C ASN A 248 -10.94 10.50 -6.44
N VAL A 249 -10.48 9.41 -5.88
CA VAL A 249 -9.70 8.42 -6.62
C VAL A 249 -10.46 7.10 -6.71
N ILE A 250 -10.87 6.73 -7.91
CA ILE A 250 -11.41 5.40 -8.20
C ILE A 250 -10.26 4.41 -8.07
N ARG A 251 -10.40 3.44 -7.16
CA ARG A 251 -9.40 2.40 -6.93
C ARG A 251 -9.86 1.07 -7.50
N LEU A 252 -9.01 0.47 -8.34
CA LEU A 252 -9.21 -0.85 -8.89
C LEU A 252 -8.16 -1.81 -8.33
N LEU A 253 -8.65 -2.90 -7.74
CA LEU A 253 -7.84 -4.00 -7.19
C LEU A 253 -8.41 -5.35 -7.68
N PRO A 254 -8.46 -5.59 -9.00
CA PRO A 254 -9.05 -6.82 -9.53
C PRO A 254 -8.22 -8.05 -9.10
N PRO A 255 -8.77 -9.27 -9.18
CA PRO A 255 -8.05 -10.49 -8.82
C PRO A 255 -6.83 -10.71 -9.73
N LEU A 256 -5.79 -11.38 -9.20
CA LEU A 256 -4.56 -11.66 -9.97
C LEU A 256 -4.80 -12.52 -11.21
N ILE A 257 -5.92 -13.25 -11.24
CA ILE A 257 -6.36 -14.11 -12.35
C ILE A 257 -7.23 -13.38 -13.38
N LEU A 258 -7.30 -12.04 -13.32
CA LEU A 258 -8.07 -11.22 -14.26
C LEU A 258 -7.77 -11.61 -15.71
N LYS A 259 -8.81 -11.79 -16.52
CA LYS A 259 -8.71 -12.09 -17.94
C LYS A 259 -8.78 -10.80 -18.78
N LYS A 260 -8.27 -10.86 -20.01
CA LYS A 260 -8.29 -9.73 -20.95
C LYS A 260 -9.72 -9.26 -21.28
N SER A 261 -10.68 -10.18 -21.40
CA SER A 261 -12.09 -9.84 -21.60
C SER A 261 -12.69 -9.05 -20.43
N GLU A 262 -12.33 -9.42 -19.20
CA GLU A 262 -12.76 -8.73 -17.99
C GLU A 262 -12.10 -7.34 -17.88
N ALA A 263 -10.81 -7.24 -18.24
CA ALA A 263 -10.11 -5.95 -18.32
C ALA A 263 -10.78 -5.00 -19.32
N ASN A 264 -11.18 -5.51 -20.49
CA ASN A 264 -11.93 -4.74 -21.49
C ASN A 264 -13.30 -4.30 -20.97
N PHE A 265 -14.00 -5.17 -20.25
CA PHE A 265 -15.28 -4.83 -19.62
C PHE A 265 -15.10 -3.69 -18.61
N ILE A 266 -14.08 -3.76 -17.73
CA ILE A 266 -13.76 -2.71 -16.77
C ILE A 266 -13.50 -1.38 -17.47
N ALA A 267 -12.61 -1.35 -18.48
CA ALA A 267 -12.24 -0.14 -19.19
C ALA A 267 -13.43 0.48 -19.96
N LYS A 268 -14.28 -0.36 -20.61
CA LYS A 268 -15.48 0.09 -21.32
C LYS A 268 -16.51 0.69 -20.34
N THR A 269 -16.78 0.00 -19.25
CA THR A 269 -17.77 0.43 -18.25
C THR A 269 -17.36 1.75 -17.61
N LEU A 270 -16.09 1.89 -17.23
CA LEU A 270 -15.54 3.15 -16.68
C LEU A 270 -15.64 4.29 -17.69
N HIS A 271 -15.31 4.06 -18.97
CA HIS A 271 -15.46 5.07 -20.00
C HIS A 271 -16.89 5.56 -20.11
N GLN A 272 -17.88 4.66 -20.22
CA GLN A 272 -19.30 5.03 -20.31
C GLN A 272 -19.78 5.88 -19.15
N ILE A 273 -19.38 5.51 -17.93
CA ILE A 273 -19.78 6.23 -16.72
C ILE A 273 -19.10 7.60 -16.64
N LEU A 274 -17.79 7.65 -16.84
CA LEU A 274 -17.02 8.90 -16.76
C LEU A 274 -17.37 9.88 -17.87
N GLN A 275 -17.72 9.39 -19.07
CA GLN A 275 -18.23 10.22 -20.16
C GLN A 275 -19.55 10.88 -19.79
N GLY A 276 -20.47 10.19 -19.11
CA GLY A 276 -21.69 10.79 -18.59
C GLY A 276 -21.42 11.96 -17.65
N TYR A 277 -20.46 11.80 -16.73
CA TYR A 277 -20.05 12.88 -15.82
C TYR A 277 -19.31 14.02 -16.53
N SER A 278 -18.56 13.75 -17.59
CA SER A 278 -17.93 14.79 -18.40
C SER A 278 -18.95 15.64 -19.18
N ASN A 279 -20.12 15.06 -19.50
CA ASN A 279 -21.17 15.71 -20.27
C ASN A 279 -22.24 16.38 -19.38
N GLY A 280 -22.02 16.49 -18.06
CA GLY A 280 -22.88 17.25 -17.14
C GLY A 280 -23.92 16.40 -16.39
N LYS A 281 -23.68 15.10 -16.20
CA LYS A 281 -24.48 14.23 -15.31
C LYS A 281 -24.33 14.63 -13.83
#